data_c0149cd59e44483913eba40ddd29c822
#
_entry.id   c0149cd59e44483913eba40ddd29c822
#
_cell.length_a   1.000
_cell.length_b   1.000
_cell.length_c   1.000
_cell.angle_alpha   90.00
_cell.angle_beta   90.00
_cell.angle_gamma   90.00
#
_symmetry.space_group_name_H-M   'P 1'
#
loop_
_entity.id
_entity.type
_entity.pdbx_description
1 polymer ?
#
loop_
_entity_poly.entity_id
_entity_poly.type
_entity_poly.pdbx_seq_one_letter_code
_entity_poly.pdbx_strand_id
1 'polypeptide(L)'
;MWNPKAKASKNLTLWVTHECNLHCPFCRDSANKKTTGFMSLDEVDATLKTAKERGIETILIGGGEPSLHPDIIEIAKRCRENGFFTVITTNYTKPDVIKALDGICNTINISLYEENKDMIPSQDDFEHSNIYLKVLLYKDRFKNKQEFDEFIDKYEKTIPNMGFSCMQGHSQWCKENKHIEWLDELEPELDEVIMMHRGNPCWMYRGHPIDRKDLLKHKTPHMMVDVRGVLFDEKGNWVLNKEEKGFKVD
;
A
#
# COMPACT_ATOMS: atom_id res chain seq x y z
N MET A 1 17.64 -18.09 -0.04
CA MET A 1 17.91 -18.60 1.33
C MET A 1 17.35 -17.59 2.32
N TRP A 2 16.49 -18.03 3.23
CA TRP A 2 15.95 -17.20 4.31
C TRP A 2 17.09 -16.76 5.22
N ASN A 3 17.18 -15.45 5.52
CA ASN A 3 18.16 -14.93 6.45
C ASN A 3 17.52 -14.82 7.86
N PRO A 4 17.84 -15.71 8.80
CA PRO A 4 17.26 -15.68 10.15
C PRO A 4 17.66 -14.45 10.98
N LYS A 5 18.60 -13.64 10.49
CA LYS A 5 19.05 -12.38 11.11
C LYS A 5 18.33 -11.14 10.53
N ALA A 6 17.47 -11.29 9.50
CA ALA A 6 16.65 -10.18 9.07
C ALA A 6 15.69 -9.81 10.20
N LYS A 7 15.70 -8.54 10.65
CA LYS A 7 14.71 -8.04 11.62
C LYS A 7 13.32 -8.32 11.04
N ALA A 8 12.45 -8.96 11.83
CA ALA A 8 11.06 -9.15 11.45
C ALA A 8 10.42 -7.81 11.09
N SER A 9 9.58 -7.80 10.07
CA SER A 9 8.83 -6.58 9.73
C SER A 9 7.96 -6.19 10.91
N LYS A 10 7.96 -4.90 11.24
CA LYS A 10 7.05 -4.31 12.24
C LYS A 10 5.73 -3.84 11.62
N ASN A 11 5.52 -4.10 10.34
CA ASN A 11 4.35 -3.69 9.58
C ASN A 11 3.52 -4.92 9.21
N LEU A 12 2.22 -4.82 9.42
CA LEU A 12 1.23 -5.81 8.98
C LEU A 12 0.26 -5.16 7.99
N THR A 13 0.06 -5.77 6.83
CA THR A 13 -1.04 -5.40 5.94
C THR A 13 -2.27 -6.21 6.29
N LEU A 14 -3.34 -5.52 6.63
CA LEU A 14 -4.66 -6.07 6.90
C LEU A 14 -5.53 -5.90 5.65
N TRP A 15 -5.78 -6.99 4.95
CA TRP A 15 -6.65 -7.00 3.79
C TRP A 15 -8.09 -7.25 4.21
N VAL A 16 -8.84 -6.16 4.36
CA VAL A 16 -10.20 -6.21 4.91
C VAL A 16 -11.24 -6.68 3.89
N THR A 17 -10.92 -6.64 2.60
CA THR A 17 -11.79 -7.13 1.52
C THR A 17 -11.00 -7.37 0.23
N HIS A 18 -11.54 -8.21 -0.66
CA HIS A 18 -11.11 -8.33 -2.06
C HIS A 18 -12.03 -7.56 -3.02
N GLU A 19 -13.15 -7.02 -2.51
CA GLU A 19 -14.04 -6.18 -3.32
C GLU A 19 -13.33 -4.89 -3.74
N CYS A 20 -13.47 -4.53 -5.02
CA CYS A 20 -12.94 -3.29 -5.57
C CYS A 20 -13.84 -2.78 -6.68
N ASN A 21 -14.04 -1.49 -6.74
CA ASN A 21 -14.84 -0.81 -7.77
C ASN A 21 -14.00 -0.34 -8.98
N LEU A 22 -12.69 -0.63 -8.99
CA LEU A 22 -11.80 -0.42 -10.14
C LEU A 22 -11.32 -1.77 -10.71
N HIS A 23 -10.90 -1.75 -11.98
CA HIS A 23 -10.40 -2.91 -12.72
C HIS A 23 -9.01 -2.67 -13.31
N CYS A 24 -8.09 -2.19 -12.47
CA CYS A 24 -6.74 -1.85 -12.91
C CYS A 24 -6.02 -3.05 -13.54
N PRO A 25 -5.44 -2.93 -14.74
CA PRO A 25 -4.83 -4.06 -15.46
C PRO A 25 -3.56 -4.59 -14.79
N PHE A 26 -2.94 -3.79 -13.92
CA PHE A 26 -1.78 -4.14 -13.12
C PHE A 26 -2.15 -4.70 -11.73
N CYS A 27 -3.43 -4.75 -11.38
CA CYS A 27 -3.85 -5.18 -10.06
C CYS A 27 -3.53 -6.66 -9.85
N ARG A 28 -2.77 -6.95 -8.78
CA ARG A 28 -2.44 -8.31 -8.39
C ARG A 28 -3.68 -9.13 -8.03
N ASP A 29 -4.70 -8.48 -7.47
CA ASP A 29 -5.94 -9.11 -7.04
C ASP A 29 -6.93 -9.40 -8.16
N SER A 30 -6.91 -8.61 -9.24
CA SER A 30 -7.83 -8.82 -10.37
C SER A 30 -7.70 -10.21 -11.00
N ALA A 31 -6.50 -10.81 -10.92
CA ALA A 31 -6.23 -12.16 -11.38
C ALA A 31 -6.74 -13.27 -10.42
N ASN A 32 -7.03 -12.92 -9.16
CA ASN A 32 -7.32 -13.88 -8.09
C ASN A 32 -8.71 -13.69 -7.45
N LYS A 33 -9.69 -13.13 -8.16
CA LYS A 33 -11.07 -12.85 -7.68
C LYS A 33 -11.89 -14.10 -7.27
N LYS A 34 -11.24 -15.11 -6.70
CA LYS A 34 -11.92 -16.30 -6.18
C LYS A 34 -12.48 -16.10 -4.77
N THR A 35 -12.08 -15.06 -4.08
CA THR A 35 -12.52 -14.77 -2.71
C THR A 35 -13.23 -13.42 -2.74
N THR A 36 -14.50 -13.42 -2.33
CA THR A 36 -15.31 -12.22 -2.12
C THR A 36 -15.61 -12.08 -0.65
N GLY A 37 -16.11 -10.90 -0.24
CA GLY A 37 -16.55 -10.64 1.11
C GLY A 37 -15.66 -9.70 1.90
N PHE A 38 -16.07 -9.52 3.13
CA PHE A 38 -15.50 -8.56 4.07
C PHE A 38 -15.02 -9.28 5.32
N MET A 39 -13.88 -8.84 5.85
CA MET A 39 -13.36 -9.34 7.12
C MET A 39 -14.27 -8.89 8.26
N SER A 40 -14.71 -9.81 9.10
CA SER A 40 -15.53 -9.48 10.26
C SER A 40 -14.75 -8.73 11.33
N LEU A 41 -15.46 -7.99 12.18
CA LEU A 41 -14.82 -7.28 13.30
C LEU A 41 -14.14 -8.24 14.30
N ASP A 42 -14.67 -9.44 14.49
CA ASP A 42 -14.05 -10.47 15.34
C ASP A 42 -12.73 -10.96 14.76
N GLU A 43 -12.66 -11.14 13.44
CA GLU A 43 -11.42 -11.49 12.74
C GLU A 43 -10.38 -10.37 12.81
N VAL A 44 -10.83 -9.11 12.72
CA VAL A 44 -9.98 -7.94 12.93
C VAL A 44 -9.39 -7.98 14.33
N ASP A 45 -10.20 -8.14 15.37
CA ASP A 45 -9.75 -8.15 16.78
C ASP A 45 -8.75 -9.28 17.06
N ALA A 46 -9.03 -10.48 16.57
CA ALA A 46 -8.14 -11.63 16.71
C ALA A 46 -6.80 -11.38 15.98
N THR A 47 -6.84 -10.72 14.81
CA THR A 47 -5.64 -10.34 14.05
C THR A 47 -4.83 -9.28 14.79
N LEU A 48 -5.47 -8.23 15.32
CA LEU A 48 -4.80 -7.15 16.04
C LEU A 48 -4.14 -7.67 17.33
N LYS A 49 -4.81 -8.59 18.06
CA LYS A 49 -4.23 -9.28 19.20
C LYS A 49 -2.94 -10.01 18.82
N THR A 50 -2.98 -10.82 17.75
CA THR A 50 -1.81 -11.55 17.25
C THR A 50 -0.70 -10.60 16.78
N ALA A 51 -1.08 -9.50 16.12
CA ALA A 51 -0.13 -8.47 15.68
C ALA A 51 0.62 -7.87 16.87
N LYS A 52 -0.10 -7.57 17.96
CA LYS A 52 0.48 -7.03 19.21
C LYS A 52 1.46 -8.01 19.86
N GLU A 53 1.08 -9.29 19.96
CA GLU A 53 1.94 -10.37 20.49
C GLU A 53 3.24 -10.54 19.67
N ARG A 54 3.21 -10.20 18.37
CA ARG A 54 4.36 -10.27 17.46
C ARG A 54 5.18 -8.98 17.38
N GLY A 55 4.85 -7.95 18.16
CA GLY A 55 5.56 -6.68 18.17
C GLY A 55 5.36 -5.87 16.89
N ILE A 56 4.22 -6.04 16.19
CA ILE A 56 3.83 -5.17 15.08
C ILE A 56 3.55 -3.77 15.64
N GLU A 57 4.02 -2.76 14.94
CA GLU A 57 3.85 -1.35 15.30
C GLU A 57 2.89 -0.62 14.35
N THR A 58 2.81 -1.08 13.10
CA THR A 58 2.02 -0.44 12.06
C THR A 58 1.04 -1.40 11.41
N ILE A 59 -0.22 -1.00 11.32
CA ILE A 59 -1.25 -1.68 10.52
C ILE A 59 -1.50 -0.87 9.24
N LEU A 60 -1.32 -1.54 8.10
CA LEU A 60 -1.65 -1.01 6.78
C LEU A 60 -2.98 -1.61 6.33
N ILE A 61 -4.06 -0.86 6.46
CA ILE A 61 -5.38 -1.29 6.00
C ILE A 61 -5.41 -1.19 4.47
N GLY A 62 -5.73 -2.30 3.84
CA GLY A 62 -5.77 -2.42 2.38
C GLY A 62 -6.72 -3.52 1.93
N GLY A 63 -6.54 -3.98 0.70
CA GLY A 63 -7.36 -5.02 0.10
C GLY A 63 -7.61 -4.74 -1.37
N GLY A 64 -8.84 -4.98 -1.83
CA GLY A 64 -9.34 -4.42 -3.08
C GLY A 64 -9.46 -2.91 -2.90
N GLU A 65 -10.64 -2.42 -2.49
CA GLU A 65 -10.82 -1.04 -2.05
C GLU A 65 -11.41 -1.03 -0.62
N PRO A 66 -10.64 -0.64 0.40
CA PRO A 66 -11.08 -0.69 1.80
C PRO A 66 -12.31 0.18 2.09
N SER A 67 -12.49 1.29 1.37
CA SER A 67 -13.65 2.19 1.56
C SER A 67 -14.99 1.55 1.18
N LEU A 68 -14.97 0.37 0.54
CA LEU A 68 -16.18 -0.42 0.29
C LEU A 68 -16.60 -1.24 1.50
N HIS A 69 -15.70 -1.45 2.47
CA HIS A 69 -16.03 -2.22 3.67
C HIS A 69 -17.05 -1.46 4.52
N PRO A 70 -18.20 -2.07 4.91
CA PRO A 70 -19.23 -1.37 5.67
C PRO A 70 -18.74 -0.84 7.02
N ASP A 71 -17.82 -1.55 7.67
CA ASP A 71 -17.29 -1.22 8.99
C ASP A 71 -15.89 -0.60 8.94
N ILE A 72 -15.46 0.01 7.82
CA ILE A 72 -14.09 0.49 7.65
C ILE A 72 -13.67 1.50 8.72
N ILE A 73 -14.59 2.37 9.14
CA ILE A 73 -14.33 3.37 10.18
C ILE A 73 -14.10 2.69 11.53
N GLU A 74 -14.91 1.69 11.86
CA GLU A 74 -14.78 0.92 13.08
C GLU A 74 -13.47 0.11 13.10
N ILE A 75 -13.11 -0.51 11.98
CA ILE A 75 -11.83 -1.23 11.81
C ILE A 75 -10.64 -0.30 12.06
N ALA A 76 -10.66 0.89 11.46
CA ALA A 76 -9.60 1.87 11.65
C ALA A 76 -9.50 2.33 13.12
N LYS A 77 -10.64 2.56 13.78
CA LYS A 77 -10.69 2.90 15.22
C LYS A 77 -10.07 1.81 16.06
N ARG A 78 -10.44 0.54 15.86
CA ARG A 78 -9.87 -0.60 16.58
C ARG A 78 -8.35 -0.70 16.41
N CYS A 79 -7.84 -0.48 15.20
CA CYS A 79 -6.40 -0.42 14.98
C CYS A 79 -5.75 0.69 15.83
N ARG A 80 -6.35 1.87 15.84
CA ARG A 80 -5.83 3.04 16.57
C ARG A 80 -5.89 2.85 18.08
N GLU A 81 -7.02 2.36 18.62
CA GLU A 81 -7.24 2.10 20.03
C GLU A 81 -6.34 1.00 20.59
N ASN A 82 -5.95 0.04 19.77
CA ASN A 82 -4.94 -0.96 20.11
C ASN A 82 -3.50 -0.43 20.09
N GLY A 83 -3.30 0.85 19.77
CA GLY A 83 -2.01 1.54 19.82
C GLY A 83 -1.17 1.40 18.55
N PHE A 84 -1.74 0.92 17.45
CA PHE A 84 -1.01 0.81 16.19
C PHE A 84 -0.93 2.15 15.44
N PHE A 85 0.20 2.40 14.80
CA PHE A 85 0.26 3.41 13.75
C PHE A 85 -0.58 2.91 12.58
N THR A 86 -1.69 3.60 12.31
CA THR A 86 -2.73 3.14 11.38
C THR A 86 -2.61 3.87 10.05
N VAL A 87 -2.46 3.10 8.99
CA VAL A 87 -2.39 3.61 7.60
C VAL A 87 -3.47 2.95 6.78
N ILE A 88 -4.19 3.70 5.96
CA ILE A 88 -5.10 3.15 4.95
C ILE A 88 -4.57 3.41 3.54
N THR A 89 -4.74 2.46 2.63
CA THR A 89 -4.46 2.67 1.20
C THR A 89 -5.77 2.54 0.42
N THR A 90 -6.12 3.57 -0.32
CA THR A 90 -7.40 3.70 -1.03
C THR A 90 -7.21 4.21 -2.46
N ASN A 91 -8.16 3.91 -3.33
CA ASN A 91 -8.30 4.51 -4.66
C ASN A 91 -9.07 5.84 -4.61
N TYR A 92 -9.51 6.27 -3.44
CA TYR A 92 -10.21 7.54 -3.17
C TYR A 92 -11.52 7.76 -3.96
N THR A 93 -12.17 6.72 -4.44
CA THR A 93 -13.45 6.83 -5.17
C THR A 93 -14.65 7.07 -4.25
N LYS A 94 -14.46 7.01 -2.93
CA LYS A 94 -15.44 7.36 -1.89
C LYS A 94 -14.87 8.42 -0.94
N PRO A 95 -14.75 9.67 -1.38
CA PRO A 95 -14.08 10.73 -0.61
C PRO A 95 -14.70 10.97 0.76
N ASP A 96 -16.02 10.91 0.90
CA ASP A 96 -16.71 11.14 2.18
C ASP A 96 -16.32 10.09 3.24
N VAL A 97 -16.23 8.81 2.83
CA VAL A 97 -15.79 7.71 3.71
C VAL A 97 -14.34 7.93 4.14
N ILE A 98 -13.49 8.36 3.22
CA ILE A 98 -12.07 8.59 3.52
C ILE A 98 -11.88 9.85 4.38
N LYS A 99 -12.65 10.91 4.15
CA LYS A 99 -12.64 12.10 5.02
C LYS A 99 -13.08 11.79 6.45
N ALA A 100 -14.00 10.85 6.64
CA ALA A 100 -14.43 10.39 7.98
C ALA A 100 -13.31 9.62 8.74
N LEU A 101 -12.22 9.28 8.09
CA LEU A 101 -11.03 8.64 8.69
C LEU A 101 -9.97 9.65 9.14
N ASP A 102 -10.20 10.95 8.91
CA ASP A 102 -9.29 12.00 9.38
C ASP A 102 -9.18 11.97 10.91
N GLY A 103 -7.97 11.98 11.43
CA GLY A 103 -7.68 11.84 12.87
C GLY A 103 -7.78 10.40 13.41
N ILE A 104 -8.43 9.47 12.69
CA ILE A 104 -8.44 8.05 13.03
C ILE A 104 -7.21 7.37 12.45
N CYS A 105 -6.97 7.52 11.14
CA CYS A 105 -5.75 7.07 10.50
C CYS A 105 -4.63 8.10 10.68
N ASN A 106 -3.41 7.63 10.93
CA ASN A 106 -2.23 8.51 10.95
C ASN A 106 -1.86 8.97 9.54
N THR A 107 -2.03 8.08 8.56
CA THR A 107 -1.72 8.37 7.16
C THR A 107 -2.78 7.75 6.26
N ILE A 108 -3.18 8.52 5.27
CA ILE A 108 -4.08 8.10 4.20
C ILE A 108 -3.28 8.06 2.90
N ASN A 109 -2.97 6.87 2.43
CA ASN A 109 -2.30 6.65 1.16
C ASN A 109 -3.33 6.65 0.04
N ILE A 110 -3.25 7.60 -0.86
CA ILE A 110 -4.11 7.68 -2.04
C ILE A 110 -3.33 7.14 -3.24
N SER A 111 -3.82 6.07 -3.84
CA SER A 111 -3.25 5.55 -5.08
C SER A 111 -3.81 6.32 -6.26
N LEU A 112 -2.94 7.00 -7.01
CA LEU A 112 -3.34 7.80 -8.16
C LEU A 112 -3.53 6.92 -9.40
N TYR A 113 -4.73 6.96 -9.94
CA TYR A 113 -5.16 6.30 -11.17
C TYR A 113 -5.77 7.32 -12.14
N GLU A 114 -6.04 6.91 -13.36
CA GLU A 114 -6.72 7.77 -14.34
C GLU A 114 -8.15 8.08 -13.89
N GLU A 115 -8.80 7.10 -13.27
CA GLU A 115 -10.18 7.19 -12.83
C GLU A 115 -10.41 8.16 -11.65
N ASN A 116 -9.37 8.49 -10.88
CA ASN A 116 -9.50 9.36 -9.72
C ASN A 116 -8.65 10.64 -9.78
N LYS A 117 -7.95 10.89 -10.88
CA LYS A 117 -6.98 12.02 -10.99
C LYS A 117 -7.59 13.41 -10.71
N ASP A 118 -8.87 13.57 -11.01
CA ASP A 118 -9.60 14.83 -10.82
C ASP A 118 -10.25 14.93 -9.43
N MET A 119 -10.16 13.87 -8.61
CA MET A 119 -10.74 13.79 -7.28
C MET A 119 -9.68 13.90 -6.16
N ILE A 120 -8.40 13.93 -6.51
CA ILE A 120 -7.31 13.92 -5.54
C ILE A 120 -7.41 15.16 -4.63
N PRO A 121 -7.49 14.98 -3.30
CA PRO A 121 -7.61 16.10 -2.37
C PRO A 121 -6.29 16.83 -2.19
N SER A 122 -6.34 17.98 -1.53
CA SER A 122 -5.16 18.62 -0.95
C SER A 122 -4.88 18.08 0.46
N GLN A 123 -3.65 18.27 0.96
CA GLN A 123 -3.34 18.05 2.38
C GLN A 123 -4.22 18.90 3.28
N ASP A 124 -4.58 20.11 2.86
CA ASP A 124 -5.43 21.03 3.61
C ASP A 124 -6.89 20.56 3.79
N ASP A 125 -7.30 19.55 3.03
CA ASP A 125 -8.60 18.89 3.20
C ASP A 125 -8.63 17.95 4.43
N PHE A 126 -7.47 17.71 5.08
CA PHE A 126 -7.29 16.83 6.23
C PHE A 126 -6.52 17.54 7.34
N GLU A 127 -7.14 17.65 8.50
CA GLU A 127 -6.58 18.41 9.63
C GLU A 127 -5.59 17.57 10.46
N HIS A 128 -5.84 16.28 10.56
CA HIS A 128 -5.14 15.39 11.51
C HIS A 128 -4.38 14.24 10.87
N SER A 129 -4.70 13.88 9.64
CA SER A 129 -4.09 12.77 8.91
C SER A 129 -3.12 13.27 7.86
N ASN A 130 -1.96 12.61 7.74
CA ASN A 130 -1.06 12.88 6.63
C ASN A 130 -1.57 12.23 5.35
N ILE A 131 -1.67 13.01 4.28
CA ILE A 131 -1.97 12.48 2.95
C ILE A 131 -0.66 12.09 2.27
N TYR A 132 -0.65 10.91 1.68
CA TYR A 132 0.47 10.42 0.90
C TYR A 132 -0.01 9.95 -0.48
N LEU A 133 0.47 10.59 -1.54
CA LEU A 133 0.11 10.24 -2.91
C LEU A 133 1.03 9.12 -3.41
N LYS A 134 0.44 7.99 -3.77
CA LYS A 134 1.15 6.84 -4.34
C LYS A 134 0.97 6.82 -5.84
N VAL A 135 2.07 6.88 -6.57
CA VAL A 135 2.08 6.89 -8.03
C VAL A 135 2.81 5.66 -8.54
N LEU A 136 2.09 4.84 -9.31
CA LEU A 136 2.68 3.70 -9.98
C LEU A 136 3.31 4.16 -11.29
N LEU A 137 4.60 3.86 -11.47
CA LEU A 137 5.33 4.10 -12.70
C LEU A 137 5.25 2.86 -13.59
N TYR A 138 4.82 3.06 -14.83
CA TYR A 138 4.75 2.05 -15.88
C TYR A 138 4.96 2.72 -17.24
N LYS A 139 5.21 1.93 -18.27
CA LYS A 139 5.34 2.42 -19.64
C LYS A 139 4.17 3.32 -19.98
N ASP A 140 4.42 4.42 -20.65
CA ASP A 140 3.44 5.41 -21.11
C ASP A 140 2.67 6.16 -20.00
N ARG A 141 3.00 5.95 -18.70
CA ARG A 141 2.47 6.79 -17.61
C ARG A 141 2.91 8.24 -17.76
N PHE A 142 4.19 8.43 -18.09
CA PHE A 142 4.81 9.67 -18.50
C PHE A 142 5.65 9.38 -19.74
N LYS A 143 5.61 10.23 -20.73
CA LYS A 143 6.33 10.02 -21.99
C LYS A 143 7.83 10.23 -21.85
N ASN A 144 8.22 11.11 -20.93
CA ASN A 144 9.59 11.50 -20.70
C ASN A 144 9.78 12.07 -19.27
N LYS A 145 11.01 12.36 -18.91
CA LYS A 145 11.37 12.97 -17.64
C LYS A 145 10.68 14.33 -17.42
N GLN A 146 10.53 15.14 -18.45
CA GLN A 146 9.90 16.46 -18.35
C GLN A 146 8.43 16.35 -17.89
N GLU A 147 7.62 15.47 -18.49
CA GLU A 147 6.24 15.23 -18.05
C GLU A 147 6.18 14.73 -16.60
N PHE A 148 7.17 13.93 -16.19
CA PHE A 148 7.27 13.48 -14.81
C PHE A 148 7.59 14.62 -13.84
N ASP A 149 8.51 15.52 -14.20
CA ASP A 149 8.84 16.70 -13.41
C ASP A 149 7.66 17.67 -13.29
N GLU A 150 6.96 17.93 -14.39
CA GLU A 150 5.75 18.75 -14.41
C GLU A 150 4.63 18.16 -13.52
N PHE A 151 4.54 16.82 -13.48
CA PHE A 151 3.63 16.13 -12.57
C PHE A 151 4.00 16.38 -11.10
N ILE A 152 5.28 16.28 -10.75
CA ILE A 152 5.75 16.58 -9.40
C ILE A 152 5.42 18.02 -9.05
N ASP A 153 5.78 18.99 -9.90
CA ASP A 153 5.52 20.42 -9.70
C ASP A 153 4.03 20.74 -9.50
N LYS A 154 3.15 19.98 -10.15
CA LYS A 154 1.70 20.14 -10.02
C LYS A 154 1.21 19.72 -8.63
N TYR A 155 1.63 18.55 -8.16
CA TYR A 155 1.06 17.95 -6.95
C TYR A 155 1.80 18.32 -5.66
N GLU A 156 3.10 18.60 -5.69
CA GLU A 156 3.88 18.88 -4.47
C GLU A 156 3.37 20.12 -3.69
N LYS A 157 2.70 21.05 -4.38
CA LYS A 157 2.11 22.25 -3.77
C LYS A 157 0.89 21.95 -2.92
N THR A 158 0.19 20.87 -3.22
CA THR A 158 -1.06 20.49 -2.55
C THR A 158 -0.90 19.21 -1.72
N ILE A 159 -0.01 18.30 -2.15
CA ILE A 159 0.30 17.06 -1.45
C ILE A 159 1.84 16.93 -1.40
N PRO A 160 2.50 17.47 -0.37
CA PRO A 160 3.96 17.44 -0.28
C PRO A 160 4.53 16.02 -0.09
N ASN A 161 3.71 15.10 0.40
CA ASN A 161 4.11 13.72 0.61
C ASN A 161 3.65 12.86 -0.57
N MET A 162 4.55 12.50 -1.46
CA MET A 162 4.28 11.58 -2.55
C MET A 162 5.40 10.56 -2.73
N GLY A 163 5.11 9.45 -3.37
CA GLY A 163 6.11 8.44 -3.67
C GLY A 163 5.77 7.64 -4.90
N PHE A 164 6.81 7.20 -5.56
CA PHE A 164 6.77 6.55 -6.85
C PHE A 164 7.22 5.11 -6.73
N SER A 165 6.50 4.20 -7.36
CA SER A 165 6.84 2.77 -7.36
C SER A 165 6.84 2.24 -8.78
N CYS A 166 7.93 1.60 -9.20
CA CYS A 166 7.99 0.93 -10.49
C CYS A 166 7.12 -0.33 -10.50
N MET A 167 6.50 -0.58 -11.64
CA MET A 167 5.64 -1.74 -11.89
C MET A 167 6.34 -3.07 -11.64
N GLN A 168 5.67 -3.99 -10.95
CA GLN A 168 6.21 -5.33 -10.62
C GLN A 168 5.25 -6.50 -10.82
N GLY A 169 4.15 -6.31 -11.50
CA GLY A 169 3.21 -7.40 -11.69
C GLY A 169 3.75 -8.54 -12.56
N HIS A 170 3.08 -9.71 -12.48
CA HIS A 170 3.42 -10.90 -13.27
C HIS A 170 2.42 -11.15 -14.42
N SER A 171 1.34 -10.36 -14.51
CA SER A 171 0.41 -10.44 -15.62
C SER A 171 1.10 -10.13 -16.95
N GLN A 172 0.51 -10.54 -18.07
CA GLN A 172 1.04 -10.20 -19.38
C GLN A 172 1.13 -8.69 -19.57
N TRP A 173 0.11 -7.95 -19.16
CA TRP A 173 0.10 -6.49 -19.20
C TRP A 173 1.26 -5.89 -18.41
N CYS A 174 1.52 -6.38 -17.18
CA CYS A 174 2.63 -5.91 -16.37
C CYS A 174 4.00 -6.16 -17.02
N LYS A 175 4.18 -7.32 -17.65
CA LYS A 175 5.43 -7.65 -18.35
C LYS A 175 5.68 -6.71 -19.53
N GLU A 176 4.65 -6.32 -20.25
CA GLU A 176 4.71 -5.42 -21.41
C GLU A 176 4.91 -3.95 -21.00
N ASN A 177 4.48 -3.58 -19.78
CA ASN A 177 4.44 -2.18 -19.34
C ASN A 177 5.45 -1.84 -18.22
N LYS A 178 6.32 -2.74 -17.82
CA LYS A 178 7.28 -2.50 -16.73
C LYS A 178 8.52 -1.72 -17.14
N HIS A 179 8.87 -1.71 -18.43
CA HIS A 179 10.08 -1.04 -18.92
C HIS A 179 9.76 0.43 -19.23
N ILE A 180 10.52 1.34 -18.64
CA ILE A 180 10.35 2.79 -18.72
C ILE A 180 11.70 3.35 -19.17
N GLU A 181 11.81 3.74 -20.44
CA GLU A 181 13.08 4.13 -21.07
C GLU A 181 13.72 5.36 -20.42
N TRP A 182 12.91 6.39 -20.11
CA TRP A 182 13.40 7.64 -19.52
C TRP A 182 13.80 7.52 -18.04
N LEU A 183 13.48 6.41 -17.38
CA LEU A 183 13.75 6.25 -15.95
C LEU A 183 15.26 6.21 -15.64
N ASP A 184 16.05 5.74 -16.58
CA ASP A 184 17.51 5.69 -16.45
C ASP A 184 18.12 7.13 -16.52
N GLU A 185 17.43 8.09 -17.12
CA GLU A 185 17.85 9.49 -17.11
C GLU A 185 17.83 10.11 -15.71
N LEU A 186 17.08 9.52 -14.76
CA LEU A 186 17.05 9.97 -13.37
C LEU A 186 18.28 9.53 -12.56
N GLU A 187 19.00 8.48 -12.96
CA GLU A 187 20.09 7.92 -12.15
C GLU A 187 21.13 8.96 -11.68
N PRO A 188 21.57 9.92 -12.52
CA PRO A 188 22.53 10.95 -12.09
C PRO A 188 21.96 11.94 -11.06
N GLU A 189 20.63 12.04 -10.94
CA GLU A 189 19.93 12.98 -10.08
C GLU A 189 19.33 12.31 -8.83
N LEU A 190 19.53 10.99 -8.69
CA LEU A 190 19.04 10.25 -7.52
C LEU A 190 19.99 10.44 -6.34
N ASP A 191 19.44 10.89 -5.23
CA ASP A 191 20.14 10.87 -3.97
C ASP A 191 20.37 9.44 -3.49
N GLU A 192 21.39 9.25 -2.67
CA GLU A 192 21.74 7.97 -2.10
C GLU A 192 20.55 7.34 -1.35
N VAL A 193 20.50 6.01 -1.32
CA VAL A 193 19.46 5.23 -0.63
C VAL A 193 19.35 5.63 0.84
N ILE A 194 18.29 6.34 1.19
CA ILE A 194 18.10 6.85 2.53
C ILE A 194 17.27 5.90 3.39
N MET A 195 16.37 5.12 2.75
CA MET A 195 15.49 4.20 3.48
C MET A 195 15.15 2.96 2.66
N MET A 196 14.77 1.92 3.39
CA MET A 196 14.27 0.67 2.84
C MET A 196 12.74 0.66 2.97
N HIS A 197 12.01 0.87 1.87
CA HIS A 197 10.57 0.71 1.86
C HIS A 197 10.22 -0.76 1.61
N ARG A 198 9.60 -1.42 2.57
CA ARG A 198 9.29 -2.88 2.50
C ARG A 198 10.52 -3.74 2.19
N GLY A 199 11.70 -3.36 2.70
CA GLY A 199 12.96 -4.04 2.41
C GLY A 199 13.54 -3.76 1.03
N ASN A 200 12.94 -2.87 0.27
CA ASN A 200 13.44 -2.45 -1.03
C ASN A 200 14.21 -1.13 -0.89
N PRO A 201 15.37 -0.98 -1.55
CA PRO A 201 16.03 0.30 -1.60
C PRO A 201 15.12 1.32 -2.26
N CYS A 202 15.05 2.49 -1.64
CA CYS A 202 14.31 3.62 -2.13
C CYS A 202 15.31 4.75 -2.37
N TRP A 203 15.36 5.25 -3.57
CA TRP A 203 16.12 6.45 -3.91
C TRP A 203 15.24 7.68 -3.70
N MET A 204 15.86 8.83 -3.53
CA MET A 204 15.14 10.09 -3.50
C MET A 204 15.36 10.83 -4.80
N TYR A 205 14.29 11.32 -5.39
CA TYR A 205 14.29 12.22 -6.53
C TYR A 205 13.50 13.47 -6.17
N ARG A 206 14.13 14.64 -6.21
CA ARG A 206 13.50 15.91 -5.82
C ARG A 206 12.79 15.86 -4.46
N GLY A 207 13.37 15.14 -3.48
CA GLY A 207 12.76 14.97 -2.16
C GLY A 207 11.66 13.89 -2.06
N HIS A 208 11.34 13.19 -3.14
CA HIS A 208 10.31 12.16 -3.18
C HIS A 208 10.91 10.76 -3.34
N PRO A 209 10.45 9.75 -2.56
CA PRO A 209 10.97 8.40 -2.68
C PRO A 209 10.53 7.73 -3.99
N ILE A 210 11.50 7.11 -4.66
CA ILE A 210 11.30 6.23 -5.83
C ILE A 210 11.74 4.82 -5.50
N ASP A 211 10.80 3.87 -5.58
CA ASP A 211 11.04 2.46 -5.34
C ASP A 211 11.46 1.75 -6.65
N ARG A 212 12.77 1.56 -6.83
CA ARG A 212 13.41 0.86 -7.97
C ARG A 212 13.60 -0.62 -7.63
N LYS A 213 12.53 -1.37 -7.67
CA LYS A 213 12.51 -2.79 -7.31
C LYS A 213 13.30 -3.70 -8.27
N ASP A 214 13.60 -3.24 -9.44
CA ASP A 214 14.49 -3.87 -10.44
C ASP A 214 15.94 -3.97 -9.96
N LEU A 215 16.36 -3.06 -9.06
CA LEU A 215 17.69 -3.01 -8.50
C LEU A 215 17.85 -3.80 -7.19
N LEU A 216 16.85 -4.61 -6.82
CA LEU A 216 16.81 -5.29 -5.54
C LEU A 216 17.70 -6.51 -5.42
N LYS A 217 18.57 -6.52 -4.42
CA LYS A 217 19.31 -7.71 -4.00
C LYS A 217 18.68 -8.45 -2.80
N HIS A 218 17.89 -7.77 -1.95
CA HIS A 218 17.31 -8.35 -0.74
C HIS A 218 15.91 -7.77 -0.45
N LYS A 219 14.99 -8.60 0.02
CA LYS A 219 13.65 -8.19 0.46
C LYS A 219 13.47 -8.41 1.96
N THR A 220 12.94 -7.43 2.67
CA THR A 220 12.49 -7.63 4.05
C THR A 220 11.12 -8.30 4.03
N PRO A 221 10.90 -9.35 4.82
CA PRO A 221 9.59 -9.98 4.92
C PRO A 221 8.52 -8.97 5.34
N HIS A 222 7.43 -8.94 4.60
CA HIS A 222 6.25 -8.14 4.90
C HIS A 222 5.09 -9.09 5.21
N MET A 223 4.47 -8.93 6.37
CA MET A 223 3.36 -9.77 6.76
C MET A 223 2.04 -9.21 6.25
N MET A 224 1.17 -10.10 5.77
CA MET A 224 -0.14 -9.78 5.25
C MET A 224 -1.17 -10.77 5.78
N VAL A 225 -2.30 -10.25 6.28
CA VAL A 225 -3.50 -11.04 6.58
C VAL A 225 -4.59 -10.60 5.63
N ASP A 226 -5.15 -11.54 4.91
CA ASP A 226 -6.30 -11.33 4.02
C ASP A 226 -7.61 -11.82 4.65
N VAL A 227 -8.72 -11.65 3.93
CA VAL A 227 -10.06 -12.09 4.36
C VAL A 227 -10.17 -13.60 4.62
N ARG A 228 -9.20 -14.39 4.16
CA ARG A 228 -9.12 -15.83 4.46
C ARG A 228 -8.52 -16.10 5.83
N GLY A 229 -8.05 -15.05 6.53
CA GLY A 229 -7.37 -15.16 7.82
C GLY A 229 -6.02 -15.87 7.77
N VAL A 230 -5.37 -15.87 6.62
CA VAL A 230 -4.05 -16.46 6.42
C VAL A 230 -3.01 -15.37 6.39
N LEU A 231 -1.97 -15.51 7.17
CA LEU A 231 -0.82 -14.63 7.21
C LEU A 231 0.24 -15.15 6.26
N PHE A 232 0.62 -14.34 5.28
CA PHE A 232 1.70 -14.64 4.36
C PHE A 232 2.82 -13.61 4.49
N ASP A 233 4.05 -14.04 4.31
CA ASP A 233 5.16 -13.14 4.04
C ASP A 233 5.15 -12.68 2.57
N GLU A 234 6.04 -11.75 2.20
CA GLU A 234 6.13 -11.26 0.82
C GLU A 234 6.53 -12.32 -0.21
N LYS A 235 7.02 -13.46 0.23
CA LYS A 235 7.35 -14.59 -0.62
C LYS A 235 6.19 -15.53 -0.81
N GLY A 236 5.02 -15.22 -0.22
CA GLY A 236 3.86 -16.12 -0.20
C GLY A 236 4.04 -17.29 0.76
N ASN A 237 5.03 -17.26 1.66
CA ASN A 237 5.17 -18.29 2.67
C ASN A 237 4.13 -18.07 3.76
N TRP A 238 3.54 -19.16 4.17
CA TRP A 238 2.57 -19.18 5.23
C TRP A 238 3.20 -18.90 6.59
N VAL A 239 2.64 -17.97 7.35
CA VAL A 239 3.18 -17.50 8.64
C VAL A 239 2.21 -17.76 9.78
N LEU A 240 0.89 -17.71 9.53
CA LEU A 240 -0.17 -17.94 10.51
C LEU A 240 -1.38 -18.56 9.84
N ASN A 241 -1.95 -19.58 10.50
CA ASN A 241 -3.20 -20.20 10.07
C ASN A 241 -4.36 -19.73 10.96
N LYS A 242 -5.47 -19.45 10.33
CA LYS A 242 -6.74 -19.12 10.96
C LYS A 242 -7.15 -20.15 12.01
N GLU A 243 -7.03 -21.43 11.68
CA GLU A 243 -7.41 -22.56 12.56
C GLU A 243 -6.53 -22.63 13.81
N GLU A 244 -5.21 -22.47 13.67
CA GLU A 244 -4.27 -22.54 14.80
C GLU A 244 -4.42 -21.38 15.78
N LYS A 245 -5.03 -20.27 15.35
CA LYS A 245 -5.19 -19.04 16.14
C LYS A 245 -6.64 -18.70 16.47
N GLY A 246 -7.55 -19.64 16.24
CA GLY A 246 -8.98 -19.45 16.53
C GLY A 246 -9.75 -18.69 15.45
N PHE A 247 -9.15 -18.45 14.29
CA PHE A 247 -9.89 -17.94 13.13
C PHE A 247 -10.72 -19.08 12.52
N LYS A 248 -11.91 -18.76 12.04
CA LYS A 248 -12.70 -19.69 11.23
C LYS A 248 -12.19 -19.67 9.78
N VAL A 249 -11.95 -20.84 9.22
CA VAL A 249 -11.69 -21.03 7.79
C VAL A 249 -13.01 -21.46 7.17
N ASP A 250 -13.54 -20.65 6.27
CA ASP A 250 -14.75 -20.99 5.49
C ASP A 250 -14.36 -21.69 4.18
#